data_d893343e81bfa8887c89e99cc8f488d1
#
_entry.id   d893343e81bfa8887c89e99cc8f488d1
#
_cell.length_a   1.000
_cell.length_b   1.000
_cell.length_c   1.000
_cell.angle_alpha   90.00
_cell.angle_beta   90.00
_cell.angle_gamma   90.00
#
_symmetry.space_group_name_H-M   'P 1'
#
loop_
_entity.id
_entity.type
_entity.pdbx_description
1 polymer ?
#
loop_
_entity_poly.entity_id
_entity_poly.type
_entity_poly.pdbx_seq_one_letter_code
_entity_poly.pdbx_strand_id
1 'polypeptide(L)'
;MSKGLPVSRVVKVTLDMSPRAASSRNFGSLLIIGDSPVIDPLERLRAYSNIEEVANDFGTTAPEYQAASLYYQQSPKPVDLYVGRWVKAASPALLRGGILSEEETKINNFKAITDGAMVISVNGKNVKLSAIDFSQETNLNGVAARISEKMTTSTMTWSSNDRRFVVTSNTAGQTGSVGFASPPESGTDLSSMLKLTQEMGATPVEGTDGEAIVDAIAKLADLSNDWYGLVVTSALSNDEVKAIANFIGSAGSSRVFGYTTQDTAVLDSAKEVDIASMLKKAKYQRVFTQYSTSTPYAAASAFGRAFSVNFNGNNTTITLKFKQEPGVKGETLTTSQANTLADKNCNVFVNYDNDTAIIQEGVMANGDFFDERHGLDWLQNFVQTNLYNLLYTSTTKIPQTEQGSTTLLTNVEQSLAQAVTNGLLAPGIWNGGDIGQLASGDTLTKGYYVYIQPLAEQAQSEREKRKAPPIQVACKLAGAVHFADVLITIVR
;
A
#
# COMPACT_ATOMS: atom_id res chain seq x y z
N MET A 1 32.59 18.97 -41.54
CA MET A 1 32.98 17.60 -41.13
C MET A 1 33.70 17.71 -39.81
N SER A 2 33.21 17.07 -38.74
CA SER A 2 33.89 17.08 -37.45
C SER A 2 35.22 16.32 -37.55
N LYS A 3 36.32 17.01 -37.20
CA LYS A 3 37.67 16.42 -37.26
C LYS A 3 37.98 15.70 -35.93
N GLY A 4 37.37 14.57 -35.68
CA GLY A 4 37.72 13.75 -34.52
C GLY A 4 36.53 13.01 -33.89
N LEU A 5 36.81 12.09 -32.97
CA LEU A 5 35.79 11.39 -32.19
C LEU A 5 35.24 12.31 -31.07
N PRO A 6 33.93 12.24 -30.76
CA PRO A 6 33.35 13.05 -29.68
C PRO A 6 33.99 12.72 -28.34
N VAL A 7 34.30 13.72 -27.53
CA VAL A 7 34.90 13.59 -26.20
C VAL A 7 34.03 12.76 -25.27
N SER A 8 32.71 12.73 -25.50
CA SER A 8 31.74 11.89 -24.74
C SER A 8 32.01 10.39 -24.84
N ARG A 9 32.87 9.95 -25.75
CA ARG A 9 33.29 8.56 -25.85
C ARG A 9 34.31 8.17 -24.78
N VAL A 10 35.01 9.15 -24.20
CA VAL A 10 36.01 8.96 -23.14
C VAL A 10 35.51 9.49 -21.79
N VAL A 11 34.76 10.60 -21.82
CA VAL A 11 34.20 11.23 -20.62
C VAL A 11 32.69 11.41 -20.83
N LYS A 12 31.88 10.62 -20.14
CA LYS A 12 30.44 10.79 -20.13
C LYS A 12 30.02 11.58 -18.89
N VAL A 13 29.57 12.82 -19.08
CA VAL A 13 28.97 13.63 -18.03
C VAL A 13 27.46 13.49 -18.14
N THR A 14 26.84 12.90 -17.14
CA THR A 14 25.39 12.87 -17.00
C THR A 14 25.01 13.97 -16.02
N LEU A 15 24.22 14.93 -16.46
CA LEU A 15 23.58 15.91 -15.57
C LEU A 15 22.29 15.29 -15.07
N ASP A 16 22.27 14.93 -13.78
CA ASP A 16 21.03 14.58 -13.07
C ASP A 16 20.53 15.86 -12.40
N MET A 17 19.48 16.43 -12.98
CA MET A 17 18.76 17.54 -12.35
C MET A 17 17.65 16.92 -11.50
N SER A 18 17.93 16.65 -10.23
CA SER A 18 16.92 16.26 -9.26
C SER A 18 15.71 17.21 -9.32
N PRO A 19 14.47 16.69 -9.39
CA PRO A 19 13.29 17.55 -9.43
C PRO A 19 13.27 18.46 -8.20
N ARG A 20 13.21 19.78 -8.43
CA ARG A 20 13.15 20.79 -7.36
C ARG A 20 11.80 20.79 -6.65
N ALA A 21 10.76 20.23 -7.28
CA ALA A 21 9.40 20.17 -6.74
C ALA A 21 9.17 18.87 -5.96
N ALA A 22 8.40 18.94 -4.87
CA ALA A 22 7.92 17.76 -4.18
C ALA A 22 6.96 16.97 -5.09
N SER A 23 7.09 15.65 -5.13
CA SER A 23 6.15 14.78 -5.83
C SER A 23 4.82 14.73 -5.09
N SER A 24 3.71 14.68 -5.82
CA SER A 24 2.41 14.37 -5.25
C SER A 24 2.40 12.91 -4.76
N ARG A 25 1.62 12.65 -3.69
CA ARG A 25 1.43 11.30 -3.17
C ARG A 25 0.73 10.41 -4.20
N ASN A 26 1.10 9.14 -4.23
CA ASN A 26 0.41 8.14 -5.03
C ASN A 26 -0.88 7.68 -4.32
N PHE A 27 -2.03 7.82 -4.97
CA PHE A 27 -3.34 7.35 -4.50
C PHE A 27 -3.77 6.04 -5.20
N GLY A 28 -2.86 5.42 -5.94
CA GLY A 28 -3.07 4.17 -6.69
C GLY A 28 -2.28 2.98 -6.14
N SER A 29 -1.90 2.97 -4.86
CA SER A 29 -1.07 1.92 -4.28
C SER A 29 -1.77 1.21 -3.11
N LEU A 30 -1.67 -0.12 -3.10
CA LEU A 30 -2.21 -1.00 -2.06
C LEU A 30 -1.09 -1.49 -1.13
N LEU A 31 -1.35 -1.50 0.17
CA LEU A 31 -0.60 -2.25 1.16
C LEU A 31 -1.35 -3.53 1.51
N ILE A 32 -0.75 -4.68 1.28
CA ILE A 32 -1.19 -5.97 1.79
C ILE A 32 -0.39 -6.29 3.05
N ILE A 33 -1.08 -6.52 4.17
CA ILE A 33 -0.43 -6.93 5.42
C ILE A 33 -0.68 -8.41 5.65
N GLY A 34 0.42 -9.16 5.81
CA GLY A 34 0.38 -10.57 6.13
C GLY A 34 1.31 -10.95 7.29
N ASP A 35 1.19 -12.18 7.76
CA ASP A 35 2.01 -12.71 8.86
C ASP A 35 3.02 -13.77 8.41
N SER A 36 3.18 -13.97 7.09
CA SER A 36 4.20 -14.85 6.51
C SER A 36 5.62 -14.35 6.85
N PRO A 37 6.55 -15.25 7.22
CA PRO A 37 7.90 -14.86 7.65
C PRO A 37 8.86 -14.51 6.50
N VAL A 38 8.36 -14.32 5.28
CA VAL A 38 9.15 -13.98 4.08
C VAL A 38 9.85 -12.63 4.24
N ILE A 39 9.11 -11.65 4.72
CA ILE A 39 9.66 -10.35 5.10
C ILE A 39 9.97 -10.39 6.59
N ASP A 40 11.20 -10.12 6.97
CA ASP A 40 11.60 -10.16 8.37
C ASP A 40 11.19 -8.89 9.15
N PRO A 41 11.23 -8.92 10.50
CA PRO A 41 10.80 -7.79 11.32
C PRO A 41 11.65 -6.53 11.19
N LEU A 42 12.87 -6.60 10.66
CA LEU A 42 13.73 -5.45 10.41
C LEU A 42 13.38 -4.75 9.10
N GLU A 43 13.13 -5.52 8.03
CA GLU A 43 12.72 -4.98 6.72
C GLU A 43 11.29 -4.45 6.75
N ARG A 44 10.35 -5.21 7.30
CA ARG A 44 8.93 -4.95 7.50
C ARG A 44 8.09 -4.59 6.28
N LEU A 45 8.64 -3.93 5.27
CA LEU A 45 7.89 -3.43 4.10
C LEU A 45 8.69 -3.66 2.82
N ARG A 46 8.05 -4.24 1.81
CA ARG A 46 8.65 -4.47 0.49
C ARG A 46 7.69 -4.01 -0.60
N ALA A 47 8.23 -3.33 -1.62
CA ALA A 47 7.48 -2.87 -2.79
C ALA A 47 7.57 -3.90 -3.93
N TYR A 48 6.49 -4.01 -4.71
CA TYR A 48 6.37 -4.90 -5.86
C TYR A 48 5.71 -4.17 -7.02
N SER A 49 6.17 -4.44 -8.24
CA SER A 49 5.66 -3.85 -9.48
C SER A 49 4.81 -4.81 -10.31
N ASN A 50 4.89 -6.10 -10.01
CA ASN A 50 4.16 -7.15 -10.71
C ASN A 50 3.94 -8.38 -9.82
N ILE A 51 3.07 -9.28 -10.29
CA ILE A 51 2.70 -10.48 -9.52
C ILE A 51 3.81 -11.55 -9.49
N GLU A 52 4.67 -11.56 -10.49
CA GLU A 52 5.78 -12.52 -10.61
C GLU A 52 6.80 -12.28 -9.49
N GLU A 53 7.08 -11.03 -9.13
CA GLU A 53 7.95 -10.69 -7.99
C GLU A 53 7.36 -11.19 -6.67
N VAL A 54 6.04 -11.03 -6.47
CA VAL A 54 5.35 -11.55 -5.27
C VAL A 54 5.38 -13.09 -5.26
N ALA A 55 5.18 -13.73 -6.42
CA ALA A 55 5.24 -15.20 -6.54
C ALA A 55 6.63 -15.75 -6.21
N ASN A 56 7.68 -15.04 -6.62
CA ASN A 56 9.06 -15.44 -6.35
C ASN A 56 9.36 -15.41 -4.84
N ASP A 57 8.87 -14.42 -4.12
CA ASP A 57 9.13 -14.27 -2.70
C ASP A 57 8.23 -15.17 -1.84
N PHE A 58 6.92 -15.13 -2.08
CA PHE A 58 5.92 -15.77 -1.21
C PHE A 58 5.47 -17.16 -1.71
N GLY A 59 5.73 -17.49 -2.98
CA GLY A 59 5.10 -18.63 -3.65
C GLY A 59 3.63 -18.33 -3.99
N THR A 60 3.01 -19.20 -4.81
CA THR A 60 1.66 -18.97 -5.33
C THR A 60 0.53 -19.38 -4.38
N THR A 61 0.85 -20.02 -3.26
CA THR A 61 -0.12 -20.50 -2.26
C THR A 61 -0.26 -19.57 -1.05
N ALA A 62 0.67 -18.64 -0.86
CA ALA A 62 0.64 -17.72 0.27
C ALA A 62 -0.56 -16.76 0.20
N PRO A 63 -1.16 -16.39 1.35
CA PRO A 63 -2.26 -15.43 1.42
C PRO A 63 -1.94 -14.08 0.79
N GLU A 64 -0.72 -13.59 0.97
CA GLU A 64 -0.22 -12.34 0.39
C GLU A 64 -0.22 -12.39 -1.14
N TYR A 65 0.24 -13.51 -1.72
CA TYR A 65 0.19 -13.72 -3.17
C TYR A 65 -1.25 -13.79 -3.68
N GLN A 66 -2.15 -14.49 -2.98
CA GLN A 66 -3.54 -14.60 -3.41
C GLN A 66 -4.24 -13.24 -3.45
N ALA A 67 -4.05 -12.41 -2.43
CA ALA A 67 -4.56 -11.03 -2.41
C ALA A 67 -3.92 -10.16 -3.50
N ALA A 68 -2.60 -10.26 -3.69
CA ALA A 68 -1.86 -9.54 -4.75
C ALA A 68 -2.31 -9.97 -6.15
N SER A 69 -2.61 -11.26 -6.35
CA SER A 69 -3.11 -11.78 -7.61
C SER A 69 -4.45 -11.14 -7.98
N LEU A 70 -5.39 -11.04 -7.04
CA LEU A 70 -6.67 -10.36 -7.27
C LEU A 70 -6.49 -8.88 -7.59
N TYR A 71 -5.55 -8.21 -6.92
CA TYR A 71 -5.23 -6.81 -7.18
C TYR A 71 -4.70 -6.59 -8.59
N TYR A 72 -3.73 -7.40 -9.03
CA TYR A 72 -3.08 -7.25 -10.32
C TYR A 72 -3.86 -7.81 -11.52
N GLN A 73 -4.94 -8.59 -11.32
CA GLN A 73 -5.79 -9.11 -12.40
C GLN A 73 -6.72 -8.06 -13.00
N GLN A 74 -6.79 -6.87 -12.43
CA GLN A 74 -7.64 -5.78 -12.92
C GLN A 74 -7.16 -5.18 -14.27
N SER A 75 -8.13 -4.64 -15.02
CA SER A 75 -7.88 -3.89 -16.26
C SER A 75 -8.60 -2.53 -16.21
N PRO A 76 -7.89 -1.41 -16.30
CA PRO A 76 -6.42 -1.27 -16.32
C PRO A 76 -5.74 -1.87 -15.09
N LYS A 77 -4.51 -2.38 -15.30
CA LYS A 77 -3.71 -2.96 -14.22
C LYS A 77 -3.18 -1.85 -13.30
N PRO A 78 -3.31 -1.97 -11.97
CA PRO A 78 -2.62 -1.08 -11.03
C PRO A 78 -1.11 -1.31 -11.06
N VAL A 79 -0.33 -0.32 -10.66
CA VAL A 79 1.14 -0.35 -10.82
C VAL A 79 1.85 -0.75 -9.54
N ASP A 80 1.53 -0.09 -8.43
CA ASP A 80 2.29 -0.20 -7.20
C ASP A 80 1.57 -1.04 -6.15
N LEU A 81 2.32 -1.96 -5.56
CA LEU A 81 1.90 -2.80 -4.45
C LEU A 81 2.99 -2.80 -3.37
N TYR A 82 2.57 -2.75 -2.13
CA TYR A 82 3.42 -2.96 -0.97
C TYR A 82 2.94 -4.20 -0.21
N VAL A 83 3.87 -5.00 0.29
CA VAL A 83 3.56 -6.07 1.24
C VAL A 83 4.26 -5.74 2.56
N GLY A 84 3.47 -5.71 3.63
CA GLY A 84 3.92 -5.40 4.99
C GLY A 84 3.89 -6.63 5.90
N ARG A 85 4.90 -6.76 6.75
CA ARG A 85 5.01 -7.82 7.74
C ARG A 85 4.27 -7.44 9.03
N TRP A 86 3.29 -8.24 9.42
CA TRP A 86 2.73 -8.27 10.77
C TRP A 86 3.37 -9.39 11.58
N VAL A 87 4.03 -9.04 12.67
CA VAL A 87 4.55 -10.03 13.61
C VAL A 87 3.42 -10.45 14.56
N LYS A 88 2.46 -11.23 14.01
CA LYS A 88 1.28 -11.70 14.75
C LYS A 88 1.64 -12.63 15.90
N ALA A 89 2.65 -13.48 15.69
CA ALA A 89 3.26 -14.34 16.71
C ALA A 89 4.73 -13.99 16.86
N ALA A 90 5.33 -14.33 17.98
CA ALA A 90 6.74 -14.10 18.23
C ALA A 90 7.59 -14.64 17.07
N SER A 91 8.52 -13.83 16.56
CA SER A 91 9.43 -14.16 15.47
C SER A 91 10.82 -14.47 16.03
N PRO A 92 11.50 -15.52 15.54
CA PRO A 92 12.86 -15.82 15.97
C PRO A 92 13.86 -14.80 15.46
N ALA A 93 14.99 -14.66 16.17
CA ALA A 93 16.15 -13.94 15.68
C ALA A 93 16.80 -14.69 14.52
N LEU A 94 17.40 -13.95 13.59
CA LEU A 94 18.13 -14.54 12.48
C LEU A 94 19.37 -13.72 12.10
N LEU A 95 20.32 -14.36 11.42
CA LEU A 95 21.46 -13.72 10.78
C LEU A 95 21.31 -13.89 9.26
N ARG A 96 21.11 -12.79 8.55
CA ARG A 96 21.17 -12.77 7.08
C ARG A 96 22.62 -12.66 6.65
N GLY A 97 23.13 -13.66 5.95
CA GLY A 97 24.45 -13.59 5.34
C GLY A 97 24.55 -12.53 4.24
N GLY A 98 25.75 -12.13 3.89
CA GLY A 98 25.99 -11.28 2.73
C GLY A 98 25.57 -11.96 1.42
N ILE A 99 25.31 -11.17 0.38
CA ILE A 99 24.88 -11.67 -0.94
C ILE A 99 26.05 -12.37 -1.63
N LEU A 100 25.83 -13.59 -2.12
CA LEU A 100 26.77 -14.31 -2.95
C LEU A 100 26.64 -13.86 -4.41
N SER A 101 27.76 -13.69 -5.11
CA SER A 101 27.80 -13.52 -6.55
C SER A 101 27.40 -14.83 -7.26
N GLU A 102 27.06 -14.78 -8.54
CA GLU A 102 26.73 -15.98 -9.32
C GLU A 102 27.89 -16.99 -9.34
N GLU A 103 29.12 -16.52 -9.36
CA GLU A 103 30.31 -17.40 -9.29
C GLU A 103 30.41 -18.10 -7.93
N GLU A 104 30.17 -17.39 -6.84
CA GLU A 104 30.19 -17.93 -5.48
C GLU A 104 29.06 -18.94 -5.22
N THR A 105 27.94 -18.86 -5.94
CA THR A 105 26.81 -19.81 -5.79
C THR A 105 27.03 -21.15 -6.47
N LYS A 106 28.13 -21.32 -7.23
CA LYS A 106 28.40 -22.60 -7.92
C LYS A 106 28.67 -23.71 -6.91
N ILE A 107 27.91 -24.79 -7.00
CA ILE A 107 28.00 -25.92 -6.06
C ILE A 107 29.40 -26.54 -6.00
N ASN A 108 30.18 -26.46 -7.08
CA ASN A 108 31.54 -26.99 -7.12
C ASN A 108 32.48 -26.30 -6.12
N ASN A 109 32.23 -25.04 -5.75
CA ASN A 109 33.00 -24.34 -4.73
C ASN A 109 32.84 -24.99 -3.34
N PHE A 110 31.68 -25.58 -3.09
CA PHE A 110 31.35 -26.23 -1.82
C PHE A 110 31.76 -27.71 -1.82
N LYS A 111 31.62 -28.43 -2.93
CA LYS A 111 31.96 -29.86 -3.03
C LYS A 111 33.40 -30.19 -2.71
N ALA A 112 34.31 -29.26 -2.87
CA ALA A 112 35.71 -29.42 -2.55
C ALA A 112 35.98 -29.47 -1.00
N ILE A 113 34.99 -29.13 -0.19
CA ILE A 113 35.12 -29.02 1.26
C ILE A 113 34.63 -30.33 1.91
N THR A 114 35.52 -31.02 2.56
CA THR A 114 35.25 -32.26 3.32
C THR A 114 35.44 -32.09 4.84
N ASP A 115 36.00 -30.97 5.28
CA ASP A 115 36.26 -30.63 6.67
C ASP A 115 35.89 -29.16 6.96
N GLY A 116 34.67 -28.81 6.66
CA GLY A 116 34.14 -27.46 6.92
C GLY A 116 33.89 -27.24 8.40
N ALA A 117 34.19 -26.01 8.86
CA ALA A 117 34.02 -25.64 10.26
C ALA A 117 33.73 -24.12 10.39
N MET A 118 33.04 -23.72 11.47
CA MET A 118 32.84 -22.33 11.88
C MET A 118 32.39 -22.27 13.35
N VAL A 119 32.44 -21.08 13.91
CA VAL A 119 31.83 -20.76 15.22
C VAL A 119 30.75 -19.72 14.99
N ILE A 120 29.55 -19.92 15.55
CA ILE A 120 28.46 -18.96 15.47
C ILE A 120 27.83 -18.73 16.84
N SER A 121 27.51 -17.49 17.16
CA SER A 121 26.81 -17.16 18.41
C SER A 121 25.30 -17.31 18.24
N VAL A 122 24.68 -18.16 19.06
CA VAL A 122 23.23 -18.36 19.09
C VAL A 122 22.73 -18.27 20.52
N ASN A 123 21.76 -17.39 20.78
CA ASN A 123 21.20 -17.17 22.13
C ASN A 123 22.29 -16.91 23.19
N GLY A 124 23.30 -16.11 22.85
CA GLY A 124 24.42 -15.75 23.71
C GLY A 124 25.45 -16.86 23.93
N LYS A 125 25.35 -17.98 23.22
CA LYS A 125 26.31 -19.10 23.31
C LYS A 125 27.04 -19.34 22.00
N ASN A 126 28.37 -19.51 22.06
CA ASN A 126 29.15 -19.88 20.89
C ASN A 126 28.95 -21.36 20.57
N VAL A 127 28.42 -21.66 19.41
CA VAL A 127 28.22 -23.00 18.86
C VAL A 127 29.38 -23.28 17.90
N LYS A 128 30.21 -24.25 18.22
CA LYS A 128 31.31 -24.71 17.36
C LYS A 128 30.78 -25.80 16.42
N LEU A 129 30.88 -25.58 15.12
CA LEU A 129 30.52 -26.54 14.08
C LEU A 129 31.80 -27.04 13.41
N SER A 130 31.93 -28.35 13.22
CA SER A 130 33.12 -28.99 12.64
C SER A 130 32.77 -30.27 11.89
N ALA A 131 33.72 -30.76 11.11
CA ALA A 131 33.58 -31.98 10.31
C ALA A 131 32.34 -31.95 9.39
N ILE A 132 32.17 -30.86 8.66
CA ILE A 132 31.10 -30.67 7.72
C ILE A 132 31.62 -31.04 6.31
N ASP A 133 31.04 -32.05 5.72
CA ASP A 133 31.41 -32.56 4.40
C ASP A 133 30.30 -32.25 3.38
N PHE A 134 30.63 -31.48 2.34
CA PHE A 134 29.72 -31.10 1.24
C PHE A 134 29.96 -31.92 -0.05
N SER A 135 30.85 -32.91 -0.04
CA SER A 135 31.23 -33.65 -1.26
C SER A 135 30.04 -34.29 -1.98
N GLN A 136 28.98 -34.64 -1.26
CA GLN A 136 27.77 -35.28 -1.78
C GLN A 136 26.65 -34.29 -2.10
N GLU A 137 26.80 -33.01 -1.78
CA GLU A 137 25.72 -32.04 -1.97
C GLU A 137 25.60 -31.65 -3.45
N THR A 138 24.36 -31.49 -3.92
CA THR A 138 24.06 -31.18 -5.32
C THR A 138 23.62 -29.75 -5.57
N ASN A 139 23.25 -29.02 -4.52
CA ASN A 139 22.78 -27.63 -4.55
C ASN A 139 23.00 -26.96 -3.19
N LEU A 140 22.76 -25.63 -3.12
CA LEU A 140 22.98 -24.85 -1.92
C LEU A 140 21.95 -25.12 -0.79
N ASN A 141 20.76 -25.61 -1.13
CA ASN A 141 19.83 -26.09 -0.11
C ASN A 141 20.39 -27.30 0.64
N GLY A 142 21.07 -28.22 -0.08
CA GLY A 142 21.79 -29.34 0.52
C GLY A 142 22.92 -28.87 1.42
N VAL A 143 23.70 -27.89 0.99
CA VAL A 143 24.75 -27.27 1.82
C VAL A 143 24.16 -26.71 3.11
N ALA A 144 23.07 -25.95 3.04
CA ALA A 144 22.39 -25.40 4.22
C ALA A 144 21.84 -26.49 5.14
N ALA A 145 21.22 -27.53 4.58
CA ALA A 145 20.71 -28.67 5.33
C ALA A 145 21.82 -29.42 6.07
N ARG A 146 22.96 -29.67 5.41
CA ARG A 146 24.11 -30.32 6.00
C ARG A 146 24.68 -29.57 7.22
N ILE A 147 24.71 -28.23 7.15
CA ILE A 147 25.09 -27.38 8.27
C ILE A 147 24.05 -27.48 9.39
N SER A 148 22.76 -27.41 9.04
CA SER A 148 21.65 -27.48 10.00
C SER A 148 21.65 -28.78 10.80
N GLU A 149 22.09 -29.92 10.23
CA GLU A 149 22.23 -31.20 10.96
C GLU A 149 23.19 -31.11 12.16
N LYS A 150 24.16 -30.20 12.13
CA LYS A 150 25.10 -29.94 13.23
C LYS A 150 24.61 -28.88 14.21
N MET A 151 23.52 -28.18 13.88
CA MET A 151 22.94 -27.14 14.73
C MET A 151 21.81 -27.69 15.58
N THR A 152 21.84 -27.42 16.90
CA THR A 152 20.80 -27.90 17.84
C THR A 152 19.85 -26.79 18.27
N THR A 153 20.29 -25.53 18.25
CA THR A 153 19.56 -24.36 18.75
C THR A 153 19.18 -23.37 17.64
N SER A 154 19.55 -23.69 16.41
CA SER A 154 19.29 -22.87 15.22
C SER A 154 19.20 -23.75 13.98
N THR A 155 18.73 -23.19 12.88
CA THR A 155 18.69 -23.81 11.55
C THR A 155 19.33 -22.89 10.53
N MET A 156 19.83 -23.46 9.43
CA MET A 156 20.34 -22.71 8.28
C MET A 156 19.50 -23.00 7.06
N THR A 157 19.19 -21.97 6.30
CA THR A 157 18.47 -22.05 5.02
C THR A 157 19.23 -21.30 3.93
N TRP A 158 19.00 -21.67 2.68
CA TRP A 158 19.47 -20.94 1.51
C TRP A 158 18.30 -20.17 0.88
N SER A 159 18.41 -18.85 0.77
CA SER A 159 17.50 -18.02 0.00
C SER A 159 18.03 -17.85 -1.43
N SER A 160 17.42 -18.52 -2.40
CA SER A 160 17.81 -18.41 -3.81
C SER A 160 17.54 -17.05 -4.40
N ASN A 161 16.45 -16.39 -3.96
CA ASN A 161 16.04 -15.07 -4.45
C ASN A 161 17.02 -13.99 -3.98
N ASP A 162 17.40 -14.03 -2.71
CA ASP A 162 18.35 -13.08 -2.12
C ASP A 162 19.82 -13.51 -2.30
N ARG A 163 20.06 -14.72 -2.79
CA ARG A 163 21.40 -15.33 -2.95
C ARG A 163 22.24 -15.28 -1.68
N ARG A 164 21.64 -15.67 -0.53
CA ARG A 164 22.29 -15.65 0.77
C ARG A 164 21.90 -16.84 1.64
N PHE A 165 22.78 -17.19 2.57
CA PHE A 165 22.46 -18.09 3.66
C PHE A 165 21.82 -17.32 4.81
N VAL A 166 20.86 -17.94 5.48
CA VAL A 166 20.19 -17.36 6.65
C VAL A 166 20.25 -18.37 7.79
N VAL A 167 20.75 -17.93 8.95
CA VAL A 167 20.74 -18.71 10.19
C VAL A 167 19.62 -18.19 11.08
N THR A 168 18.71 -19.07 11.49
CA THR A 168 17.53 -18.72 12.31
C THR A 168 17.60 -19.43 13.65
N SER A 169 17.45 -18.70 14.75
CA SER A 169 17.33 -19.27 16.10
C SER A 169 16.05 -20.11 16.23
N ASN A 170 16.11 -21.21 17.00
CA ASN A 170 14.90 -21.97 17.35
C ASN A 170 14.10 -21.29 18.48
N THR A 171 14.63 -20.21 19.08
CA THR A 171 13.95 -19.42 20.12
C THR A 171 13.28 -18.22 19.49
N ALA A 172 11.95 -18.14 19.59
CA ALA A 172 11.18 -17.00 19.15
C ALA A 172 11.14 -15.90 20.25
N GLY A 173 10.85 -14.67 19.82
CA GLY A 173 10.74 -13.51 20.70
C GLY A 173 12.09 -12.86 21.01
N GLN A 174 12.04 -11.79 21.81
CA GLN A 174 13.20 -10.94 22.14
C GLN A 174 14.34 -11.66 22.87
N THR A 175 14.08 -12.85 23.39
CA THR A 175 15.13 -13.67 24.05
C THR A 175 16.00 -14.45 23.06
N GLY A 176 15.55 -14.59 21.80
CA GLY A 176 16.34 -15.19 20.73
C GLY A 176 17.39 -14.20 20.20
N SER A 177 18.60 -14.71 19.91
CA SER A 177 19.63 -13.92 19.24
C SER A 177 20.48 -14.79 18.32
N VAL A 178 20.94 -14.23 17.19
CA VAL A 178 21.94 -14.85 16.31
C VAL A 178 23.00 -13.79 15.98
N GLY A 179 24.19 -13.99 16.49
CA GLY A 179 25.35 -13.12 16.24
C GLY A 179 26.13 -13.55 15.00
N PHE A 180 27.15 -12.79 14.65
CA PHE A 180 28.03 -13.10 13.54
C PHE A 180 28.77 -14.44 13.74
N ALA A 181 29.05 -15.10 12.62
CA ALA A 181 29.96 -16.22 12.62
C ALA A 181 31.41 -15.74 12.65
N SER A 182 32.30 -16.61 13.13
CA SER A 182 33.74 -16.38 13.19
C SER A 182 34.51 -17.62 12.73
N PRO A 183 35.79 -17.47 12.31
CA PRO A 183 36.61 -18.56 11.88
C PRO A 183 36.77 -19.64 12.97
N PRO A 184 36.90 -20.93 12.59
CA PRO A 184 37.13 -22.01 13.52
C PRO A 184 38.62 -22.06 13.95
N GLU A 185 38.91 -22.83 14.98
CA GLU A 185 40.28 -23.12 15.40
C GLU A 185 41.00 -24.09 14.43
N SER A 186 40.24 -24.92 13.71
CA SER A 186 40.73 -25.92 12.75
C SER A 186 39.63 -26.25 11.72
N GLY A 187 40.03 -26.74 10.54
CA GLY A 187 39.15 -27.05 9.44
C GLY A 187 39.00 -25.89 8.44
N THR A 188 38.28 -26.11 7.36
CA THR A 188 38.01 -25.09 6.33
C THR A 188 37.01 -24.08 6.87
N ASP A 189 37.38 -22.81 6.88
CA ASP A 189 36.50 -21.71 7.36
C ASP A 189 35.26 -21.51 6.49
N LEU A 190 34.10 -21.83 7.06
CA LEU A 190 32.79 -21.61 6.45
C LEU A 190 32.20 -20.21 6.76
N SER A 191 32.69 -19.53 7.81
CA SER A 191 32.12 -18.25 8.24
C SER A 191 32.24 -17.17 7.16
N SER A 192 33.39 -17.07 6.54
CA SER A 192 33.68 -16.14 5.44
C SER A 192 33.08 -16.64 4.11
N MET A 193 33.14 -17.94 3.84
CA MET A 193 32.62 -18.52 2.61
C MET A 193 31.10 -18.38 2.48
N LEU A 194 30.37 -18.56 3.56
CA LEU A 194 28.92 -18.37 3.62
C LEU A 194 28.51 -16.90 3.83
N LYS A 195 29.50 -16.00 3.90
CA LYS A 195 29.33 -14.56 4.16
C LYS A 195 28.54 -14.27 5.44
N LEU A 196 28.83 -15.00 6.52
CA LEU A 196 28.15 -14.86 7.82
C LEU A 196 28.90 -13.96 8.81
N THR A 197 30.01 -13.32 8.38
CA THR A 197 30.76 -12.36 9.19
C THR A 197 30.30 -10.92 8.91
N GLN A 198 30.59 -10.02 9.84
CA GLN A 198 30.26 -8.61 9.67
C GLN A 198 30.94 -7.99 8.44
N GLU A 199 32.22 -8.32 8.22
CA GLU A 199 33.03 -7.82 7.11
C GLU A 199 32.50 -8.28 5.75
N MET A 200 31.82 -9.42 5.70
CA MET A 200 31.20 -9.96 4.48
C MET A 200 29.76 -9.48 4.27
N GLY A 201 29.28 -8.53 5.08
CA GLY A 201 27.98 -7.91 4.93
C GLY A 201 26.82 -8.70 5.55
N ALA A 202 27.08 -9.59 6.50
CA ALA A 202 26.03 -10.22 7.27
C ALA A 202 25.27 -9.18 8.11
N THR A 203 23.98 -9.41 8.32
CA THR A 203 23.11 -8.53 9.10
C THR A 203 22.31 -9.34 10.11
N PRO A 204 22.50 -9.13 11.43
CA PRO A 204 21.65 -9.74 12.44
C PRO A 204 20.29 -9.06 12.49
N VAL A 205 19.24 -9.86 12.69
CA VAL A 205 17.86 -9.41 12.91
C VAL A 205 17.43 -9.96 14.26
N GLU A 206 17.03 -9.06 15.15
CA GLU A 206 16.61 -9.44 16.50
C GLU A 206 15.28 -10.21 16.48
N GLY A 207 15.15 -11.15 17.42
CA GLY A 207 13.87 -11.79 17.68
C GLY A 207 12.86 -10.77 18.20
N THR A 208 11.60 -10.90 17.81
CA THR A 208 10.56 -9.93 18.12
C THR A 208 9.35 -10.64 18.71
N ASP A 209 8.82 -10.13 19.82
CA ASP A 209 7.55 -10.61 20.38
C ASP A 209 6.39 -10.27 19.46
N GLY A 210 5.28 -11.00 19.60
CA GLY A 210 4.06 -10.72 18.86
C GLY A 210 3.53 -9.31 19.15
N GLU A 211 2.96 -8.67 18.14
CA GLU A 211 2.43 -7.30 18.23
C GLU A 211 0.95 -7.24 17.83
N ALA A 212 0.22 -6.24 18.32
CA ALA A 212 -1.13 -5.97 17.85
C ALA A 212 -1.09 -5.47 16.40
N ILE A 213 -2.15 -5.78 15.62
CA ILE A 213 -2.24 -5.36 14.21
C ILE A 213 -2.12 -3.84 14.03
N VAL A 214 -2.67 -3.06 14.95
CA VAL A 214 -2.61 -1.59 14.89
C VAL A 214 -1.17 -1.07 15.07
N ASP A 215 -0.38 -1.72 15.93
CA ASP A 215 1.03 -1.37 16.12
C ASP A 215 1.85 -1.70 14.86
N ALA A 216 1.54 -2.82 14.20
CA ALA A 216 2.15 -3.17 12.92
C ALA A 216 1.82 -2.12 11.84
N ILE A 217 0.54 -1.71 11.73
CA ILE A 217 0.11 -0.68 10.78
C ILE A 217 0.79 0.66 11.08
N ALA A 218 0.90 1.06 12.35
CA ALA A 218 1.58 2.29 12.74
C ALA A 218 3.06 2.29 12.30
N LYS A 219 3.79 1.21 12.57
CA LYS A 219 5.19 1.05 12.13
C LYS A 219 5.33 1.09 10.60
N LEU A 220 4.40 0.45 9.87
CA LEU A 220 4.40 0.48 8.39
C LEU A 220 4.05 1.87 7.85
N ALA A 221 3.20 2.62 8.57
CA ALA A 221 2.88 4.00 8.23
C ALA A 221 4.05 4.95 8.46
N ASP A 222 4.88 4.71 9.49
CA ASP A 222 6.09 5.47 9.76
C ASP A 222 7.20 5.19 8.74
N LEU A 223 7.25 3.94 8.20
CA LEU A 223 8.23 3.56 7.17
C LEU A 223 7.92 4.14 5.80
N SER A 224 6.65 4.26 5.43
CA SER A 224 6.26 4.81 4.12
C SER A 224 4.88 5.45 4.13
N ASN A 225 4.77 6.60 3.46
CA ASN A 225 3.51 7.26 3.15
C ASN A 225 2.97 6.93 1.76
N ASP A 226 3.65 6.06 1.00
CA ASP A 226 3.36 5.84 -0.43
C ASP A 226 2.16 4.91 -0.68
N TRP A 227 1.66 4.21 0.34
CA TRP A 227 0.46 3.40 0.22
C TRP A 227 -0.80 4.16 0.65
N TYR A 228 -1.88 3.94 -0.09
CA TYR A 228 -3.20 4.55 0.15
C TYR A 228 -4.22 3.55 0.67
N GLY A 229 -4.36 2.40 0.01
CA GLY A 229 -5.25 1.31 0.45
C GLY A 229 -4.55 0.31 1.35
N LEU A 230 -5.31 -0.33 2.23
CA LEU A 230 -4.86 -1.38 3.14
C LEU A 230 -5.80 -2.57 3.04
N VAL A 231 -5.26 -3.78 2.93
CA VAL A 231 -5.95 -5.04 3.22
C VAL A 231 -5.08 -5.91 4.12
N VAL A 232 -5.70 -6.78 4.93
CA VAL A 232 -4.99 -7.71 5.81
C VAL A 232 -5.36 -9.13 5.39
N THR A 233 -4.37 -9.99 5.18
CA THR A 233 -4.59 -11.36 4.72
C THR A 233 -4.79 -12.36 5.84
N SER A 234 -4.30 -12.06 7.03
CA SER A 234 -4.53 -12.89 8.21
C SER A 234 -5.96 -12.69 8.75
N ALA A 235 -6.55 -13.74 9.27
CA ALA A 235 -7.87 -13.64 9.89
C ALA A 235 -7.87 -12.64 11.06
N LEU A 236 -8.86 -11.76 11.06
CA LEU A 236 -9.09 -10.72 12.06
C LEU A 236 -10.37 -10.99 12.86
N SER A 237 -10.34 -10.71 14.13
CA SER A 237 -11.53 -10.58 14.96
C SER A 237 -12.27 -9.26 14.65
N ASN A 238 -13.55 -9.17 14.97
CA ASN A 238 -14.33 -7.94 14.82
C ASN A 238 -13.73 -6.77 15.59
N ASP A 239 -13.08 -7.01 16.73
CA ASP A 239 -12.42 -5.96 17.52
C ASP A 239 -11.14 -5.46 16.83
N GLU A 240 -10.36 -6.35 16.22
CA GLU A 240 -9.21 -5.94 15.41
C GLU A 240 -9.63 -5.14 14.16
N VAL A 241 -10.69 -5.54 13.47
CA VAL A 241 -11.26 -4.79 12.34
C VAL A 241 -11.67 -3.37 12.78
N LYS A 242 -12.36 -3.23 13.91
CA LYS A 242 -12.74 -1.92 14.48
C LYS A 242 -11.52 -1.10 14.90
N ALA A 243 -10.51 -1.74 15.48
CA ALA A 243 -9.26 -1.08 15.86
C ALA A 243 -8.53 -0.51 14.64
N ILE A 244 -8.44 -1.28 13.55
CA ILE A 244 -7.90 -0.80 12.26
C ILE A 244 -8.73 0.37 11.72
N ALA A 245 -10.06 0.24 11.73
CA ALA A 245 -10.98 1.28 11.27
C ALA A 245 -10.80 2.60 12.04
N ASN A 246 -10.64 2.53 13.36
CA ASN A 246 -10.35 3.68 14.21
C ASN A 246 -8.99 4.30 13.88
N PHE A 247 -7.95 3.48 13.73
CA PHE A 247 -6.62 3.96 13.41
C PHE A 247 -6.59 4.69 12.06
N ILE A 248 -7.14 4.07 11.01
CA ILE A 248 -7.20 4.66 9.66
C ILE A 248 -8.07 5.93 9.64
N GLY A 249 -9.16 5.96 10.41
CA GLY A 249 -10.02 7.13 10.52
C GLY A 249 -9.39 8.31 11.27
N SER A 250 -8.50 8.05 12.23
CA SER A 250 -7.82 9.06 13.05
C SER A 250 -6.45 9.49 12.52
N ALA A 251 -5.83 8.67 11.65
CA ALA A 251 -4.53 8.99 11.07
C ALA A 251 -4.60 10.26 10.22
N GLY A 252 -3.71 11.23 10.47
CA GLY A 252 -3.65 12.51 9.74
C GLY A 252 -3.31 12.38 8.24
N SER A 253 -2.95 11.18 7.77
CA SER A 253 -2.75 10.87 6.36
C SER A 253 -3.98 10.17 5.80
N SER A 254 -4.49 10.64 4.65
CA SER A 254 -5.61 10.02 3.93
C SER A 254 -5.25 8.57 3.54
N ARG A 255 -6.00 7.58 4.05
CA ARG A 255 -5.85 6.15 3.75
C ARG A 255 -7.22 5.49 3.83
N VAL A 256 -7.38 4.33 3.20
CA VAL A 256 -8.62 3.54 3.25
C VAL A 256 -8.31 2.08 3.58
N PHE A 257 -9.22 1.44 4.30
CA PHE A 257 -9.12 0.03 4.69
C PHE A 257 -10.19 -0.80 3.96
N GLY A 258 -9.77 -1.83 3.23
CA GLY A 258 -10.64 -2.82 2.60
C GLY A 258 -10.73 -4.08 3.46
N TYR A 259 -11.93 -4.46 3.82
CA TYR A 259 -12.20 -5.66 4.58
C TYR A 259 -13.20 -6.56 3.85
N THR A 260 -12.84 -7.82 3.68
CA THR A 260 -13.76 -8.83 3.13
C THR A 260 -14.31 -9.70 4.25
N THR A 261 -15.64 -9.80 4.36
CA THR A 261 -16.32 -10.72 5.27
C THR A 261 -16.87 -11.91 4.53
N GLN A 262 -16.71 -13.09 5.11
CA GLN A 262 -17.35 -14.35 4.65
C GLN A 262 -18.49 -14.77 5.56
N ASP A 263 -18.82 -13.96 6.59
CA ASP A 263 -19.90 -14.25 7.55
C ASP A 263 -21.26 -14.03 6.90
N THR A 264 -22.04 -15.10 6.78
CA THR A 264 -23.40 -15.06 6.25
C THR A 264 -24.39 -14.27 7.11
N ALA A 265 -24.04 -13.93 8.35
CA ALA A 265 -24.84 -13.05 9.21
C ALA A 265 -25.09 -11.67 8.58
N VAL A 266 -24.22 -11.21 7.68
CA VAL A 266 -24.43 -9.96 6.94
C VAL A 266 -25.64 -9.99 6.00
N LEU A 267 -26.11 -11.19 5.60
CA LEU A 267 -27.26 -11.39 4.73
C LEU A 267 -28.61 -11.38 5.47
N ASP A 268 -28.56 -11.37 6.80
CA ASP A 268 -29.75 -11.42 7.66
C ASP A 268 -30.07 -10.00 8.15
N SER A 269 -31.23 -9.46 7.72
CA SER A 269 -31.68 -8.11 8.11
C SER A 269 -32.01 -7.97 9.60
N ALA A 270 -32.31 -9.09 10.29
CA ALA A 270 -32.58 -9.09 11.72
C ALA A 270 -31.31 -9.06 12.59
N LYS A 271 -30.13 -9.30 12.01
CA LYS A 271 -28.86 -9.29 12.73
C LYS A 271 -28.16 -7.96 12.56
N GLU A 272 -27.79 -7.34 13.66
CA GLU A 272 -27.04 -6.07 13.73
C GLU A 272 -25.68 -6.23 14.41
N VAL A 273 -25.29 -7.47 14.74
CA VAL A 273 -24.03 -7.77 15.42
C VAL A 273 -22.94 -8.28 14.48
N ASP A 274 -23.24 -8.35 13.18
CA ASP A 274 -22.24 -8.61 12.15
C ASP A 274 -21.33 -7.40 11.93
N ILE A 275 -20.17 -7.65 11.34
CA ILE A 275 -19.14 -6.62 11.17
C ILE A 275 -19.60 -5.44 10.31
N ALA A 276 -20.38 -5.68 9.24
CA ALA A 276 -20.84 -4.59 8.36
C ALA A 276 -21.80 -3.65 9.10
N SER A 277 -22.74 -4.22 9.87
CA SER A 277 -23.66 -3.45 10.72
C SER A 277 -22.93 -2.64 11.80
N MET A 278 -21.89 -3.22 12.43
CA MET A 278 -21.06 -2.52 13.42
C MET A 278 -20.32 -1.34 12.80
N LEU A 279 -19.69 -1.53 11.64
CA LEU A 279 -18.94 -0.48 10.94
C LEU A 279 -19.86 0.63 10.44
N LYS A 280 -21.02 0.32 9.89
CA LYS A 280 -22.04 1.29 9.49
C LYS A 280 -22.53 2.09 10.69
N LYS A 281 -22.89 1.44 11.81
CA LYS A 281 -23.36 2.12 13.03
C LYS A 281 -22.33 3.12 13.57
N ALA A 282 -21.04 2.78 13.48
CA ALA A 282 -19.95 3.66 13.87
C ALA A 282 -19.63 4.74 12.82
N LYS A 283 -20.26 4.70 11.64
CA LYS A 283 -20.09 5.67 10.53
C LYS A 283 -18.64 5.85 10.06
N TYR A 284 -17.90 4.74 9.94
CA TYR A 284 -16.52 4.80 9.47
C TYR A 284 -16.44 5.25 8.00
N GLN A 285 -15.83 6.40 7.77
CA GLN A 285 -15.72 7.02 6.44
C GLN A 285 -14.61 6.43 5.56
N ARG A 286 -13.73 5.60 6.12
CA ARG A 286 -12.51 5.11 5.47
C ARG A 286 -12.41 3.60 5.43
N VAL A 287 -13.54 2.92 5.60
CA VAL A 287 -13.62 1.45 5.54
C VAL A 287 -14.54 1.04 4.40
N PHE A 288 -14.01 0.21 3.50
CA PHE A 288 -14.74 -0.45 2.43
C PHE A 288 -14.96 -1.91 2.84
N THR A 289 -16.21 -2.28 3.12
CA THR A 289 -16.57 -3.64 3.53
C THR A 289 -17.18 -4.36 2.35
N GLN A 290 -16.72 -5.59 2.08
CA GLN A 290 -17.24 -6.42 0.98
C GLN A 290 -17.57 -7.83 1.49
N TYR A 291 -18.72 -8.36 1.06
CA TYR A 291 -19.09 -9.76 1.27
C TYR A 291 -18.63 -10.61 0.09
N SER A 292 -17.96 -11.74 0.37
CA SER A 292 -17.62 -12.75 -0.63
C SER A 292 -17.46 -14.12 0.02
N THR A 293 -18.10 -15.14 -0.56
CA THR A 293 -17.92 -16.54 -0.14
C THR A 293 -16.73 -17.20 -0.84
N SER A 294 -16.32 -16.67 -1.99
CA SER A 294 -15.29 -17.30 -2.84
C SER A 294 -13.87 -17.02 -2.38
N THR A 295 -13.63 -15.88 -1.74
CA THR A 295 -12.30 -15.46 -1.28
C THR A 295 -12.39 -14.50 -0.11
N PRO A 296 -11.49 -14.57 0.88
CA PRO A 296 -11.40 -13.58 1.95
C PRO A 296 -10.69 -12.28 1.52
N TYR A 297 -10.31 -12.14 0.24
CA TYR A 297 -9.50 -11.02 -0.26
C TYR A 297 -10.20 -10.22 -1.37
N ALA A 298 -11.52 -10.33 -1.54
CA ALA A 298 -12.26 -9.67 -2.62
C ALA A 298 -12.04 -8.15 -2.64
N ALA A 299 -11.94 -7.49 -1.48
CA ALA A 299 -11.64 -6.06 -1.39
C ALA A 299 -10.31 -5.66 -2.09
N ALA A 300 -9.34 -6.58 -2.20
CA ALA A 300 -8.11 -6.31 -2.95
C ALA A 300 -8.38 -6.19 -4.46
N SER A 301 -9.33 -6.98 -5.01
CA SER A 301 -9.76 -6.86 -6.41
C SER A 301 -10.45 -5.52 -6.67
N ALA A 302 -11.41 -5.13 -5.82
CA ALA A 302 -12.08 -3.82 -5.91
C ALA A 302 -11.06 -2.67 -5.87
N PHE A 303 -10.09 -2.72 -4.95
CA PHE A 303 -9.03 -1.72 -4.86
C PHE A 303 -8.10 -1.74 -6.07
N GLY A 304 -7.82 -2.90 -6.66
CA GLY A 304 -7.06 -2.97 -7.90
C GLY A 304 -7.68 -2.15 -9.02
N ARG A 305 -9.02 -2.20 -9.16
CA ARG A 305 -9.73 -1.38 -10.14
C ARG A 305 -9.77 0.10 -9.75
N ALA A 306 -10.01 0.41 -8.48
CA ALA A 306 -10.03 1.77 -7.99
C ALA A 306 -8.67 2.46 -8.15
N PHE A 307 -7.59 1.78 -7.80
CA PHE A 307 -6.23 2.34 -7.79
C PHE A 307 -5.56 2.37 -9.17
N SER A 308 -6.20 1.82 -10.19
CA SER A 308 -5.81 2.01 -11.59
C SER A 308 -6.24 3.36 -12.17
N VAL A 309 -6.92 4.22 -11.40
CA VAL A 309 -7.34 5.56 -11.83
C VAL A 309 -6.14 6.49 -11.97
N ASN A 310 -6.01 7.09 -13.15
CA ASN A 310 -5.01 8.13 -13.40
C ASN A 310 -5.64 9.53 -13.25
N PHE A 311 -5.49 10.14 -12.10
CA PHE A 311 -6.03 11.48 -11.81
C PHE A 311 -5.43 12.61 -12.68
N ASN A 312 -4.31 12.37 -13.37
CA ASN A 312 -3.72 13.32 -14.32
C ASN A 312 -4.30 13.17 -15.74
N GLY A 313 -5.16 12.17 -15.97
CA GLY A 313 -5.83 11.94 -17.25
C GLY A 313 -7.07 12.80 -17.47
N ASN A 314 -7.72 12.59 -18.60
CA ASN A 314 -8.98 13.25 -18.96
C ASN A 314 -10.13 12.25 -18.87
N ASN A 315 -11.20 12.55 -18.11
CA ASN A 315 -12.35 11.68 -17.85
C ASN A 315 -11.93 10.28 -17.36
N THR A 316 -11.07 10.24 -16.36
CA THR A 316 -10.46 8.99 -15.84
C THR A 316 -11.05 8.52 -14.51
N THR A 317 -11.80 9.38 -13.81
CA THR A 317 -12.50 8.98 -12.58
C THR A 317 -13.59 7.96 -12.89
N ILE A 318 -13.83 7.05 -11.96
CA ILE A 318 -14.76 5.93 -12.13
C ILE A 318 -15.66 5.81 -10.92
N THR A 319 -16.82 5.17 -11.07
CA THR A 319 -17.51 4.55 -9.94
C THR A 319 -17.19 3.07 -9.87
N LEU A 320 -17.21 2.46 -8.68
CA LEU A 320 -17.00 1.01 -8.52
C LEU A 320 -18.23 0.20 -8.95
N LYS A 321 -19.43 0.76 -8.83
CA LYS A 321 -20.63 0.11 -9.39
C LYS A 321 -20.42 -0.21 -10.87
N PHE A 322 -20.90 -1.34 -11.33
CA PHE A 322 -20.73 -1.89 -12.69
C PHE A 322 -19.31 -2.35 -13.04
N LYS A 323 -18.35 -2.32 -12.09
CA LYS A 323 -17.02 -2.88 -12.35
C LYS A 323 -16.99 -4.38 -12.07
N GLN A 324 -16.07 -5.06 -12.74
CA GLN A 324 -15.84 -6.50 -12.59
C GLN A 324 -14.71 -6.76 -11.60
N GLU A 325 -14.72 -7.94 -11.00
CA GLU A 325 -13.67 -8.43 -10.10
C GLU A 325 -13.07 -9.74 -10.65
N PRO A 326 -12.11 -9.65 -11.58
CA PRO A 326 -11.42 -10.82 -12.09
C PRO A 326 -10.82 -11.65 -10.93
N GLY A 327 -11.01 -12.98 -11.00
CA GLY A 327 -10.56 -13.89 -9.95
C GLY A 327 -11.51 -14.03 -8.74
N VAL A 328 -12.52 -13.19 -8.64
CA VAL A 328 -13.59 -13.32 -7.63
C VAL A 328 -14.83 -13.93 -8.29
N LYS A 329 -15.43 -14.93 -7.67
CA LYS A 329 -16.69 -15.51 -8.18
C LYS A 329 -17.85 -14.63 -7.71
N GLY A 330 -18.74 -14.24 -8.65
CA GLY A 330 -19.93 -13.48 -8.33
C GLY A 330 -20.88 -14.27 -7.42
N GLU A 331 -21.41 -13.60 -6.41
CA GLU A 331 -22.39 -14.17 -5.48
C GLU A 331 -23.77 -14.31 -6.17
N THR A 332 -24.49 -15.36 -5.85
CA THR A 332 -25.88 -15.54 -6.27
C THR A 332 -26.78 -15.28 -5.07
N LEU A 333 -27.44 -14.13 -5.07
CA LEU A 333 -28.21 -13.62 -3.95
C LEU A 333 -29.69 -13.48 -4.32
N THR A 334 -30.58 -13.64 -3.34
CA THR A 334 -31.96 -13.18 -3.45
C THR A 334 -32.03 -11.65 -3.38
N THR A 335 -33.07 -11.05 -3.93
CA THR A 335 -33.32 -9.60 -3.85
C THR A 335 -33.30 -9.09 -2.40
N SER A 336 -33.87 -9.87 -1.46
CA SER A 336 -33.87 -9.52 -0.05
C SER A 336 -32.45 -9.48 0.54
N GLN A 337 -31.60 -10.45 0.20
CA GLN A 337 -30.22 -10.49 0.66
C GLN A 337 -29.40 -9.33 0.06
N ALA A 338 -29.59 -9.04 -1.22
CA ALA A 338 -28.94 -7.90 -1.87
C ALA A 338 -29.35 -6.56 -1.23
N ASN A 339 -30.63 -6.38 -0.94
CA ASN A 339 -31.13 -5.21 -0.22
C ASN A 339 -30.53 -5.11 1.20
N THR A 340 -30.45 -6.24 1.92
CA THR A 340 -29.84 -6.27 3.26
C THR A 340 -28.38 -5.84 3.23
N LEU A 341 -27.59 -6.30 2.25
CA LEU A 341 -26.21 -5.86 2.08
C LEU A 341 -26.12 -4.36 1.78
N ALA A 342 -26.97 -3.85 0.87
CA ALA A 342 -27.04 -2.42 0.57
C ALA A 342 -27.43 -1.61 1.82
N ASP A 343 -28.44 -2.05 2.58
CA ASP A 343 -28.84 -1.42 3.84
C ASP A 343 -27.72 -1.41 4.89
N LYS A 344 -26.81 -2.39 4.87
CA LYS A 344 -25.64 -2.46 5.76
C LYS A 344 -24.40 -1.76 5.21
N ASN A 345 -24.48 -1.09 4.06
CA ASN A 345 -23.34 -0.52 3.34
C ASN A 345 -22.21 -1.56 3.11
N CYS A 346 -22.61 -2.81 2.86
CA CYS A 346 -21.72 -3.93 2.59
C CYS A 346 -21.71 -4.20 1.08
N ASN A 347 -20.59 -3.98 0.43
CA ASN A 347 -20.43 -4.20 -0.99
C ASN A 347 -20.44 -5.70 -1.31
N VAL A 348 -20.74 -6.04 -2.54
CA VAL A 348 -20.72 -7.42 -3.04
C VAL A 348 -20.47 -7.44 -4.54
N PHE A 349 -19.73 -8.43 -5.02
CA PHE A 349 -19.67 -8.77 -6.44
C PHE A 349 -20.78 -9.78 -6.71
N VAL A 350 -21.81 -9.40 -7.45
CA VAL A 350 -23.07 -10.14 -7.54
C VAL A 350 -23.47 -10.43 -8.98
N ASN A 351 -23.98 -11.63 -9.24
CA ASN A 351 -24.53 -12.06 -10.52
C ASN A 351 -25.91 -11.45 -10.77
N TYR A 352 -26.15 -11.03 -12.01
CA TYR A 352 -27.44 -10.61 -12.54
C TYR A 352 -28.02 -11.68 -13.47
N ASP A 353 -29.31 -11.60 -13.76
CA ASP A 353 -30.07 -12.57 -14.59
C ASP A 353 -29.72 -12.51 -16.09
N ASN A 354 -28.88 -11.53 -16.50
CA ASN A 354 -28.37 -11.36 -17.86
C ASN A 354 -26.94 -11.92 -18.03
N ASP A 355 -26.55 -12.86 -17.18
CA ASP A 355 -25.21 -13.50 -17.18
C ASP A 355 -24.03 -12.52 -16.98
N THR A 356 -24.28 -11.36 -16.36
CA THR A 356 -23.24 -10.44 -15.94
C THR A 356 -23.04 -10.43 -14.43
N ALA A 357 -21.84 -10.07 -13.98
CA ALA A 357 -21.58 -9.82 -12.56
C ALA A 357 -20.94 -8.44 -12.40
N ILE A 358 -21.35 -7.71 -11.37
CA ILE A 358 -20.88 -6.35 -11.08
C ILE A 358 -20.63 -6.14 -9.58
N ILE A 359 -19.75 -5.20 -9.25
CA ILE A 359 -19.67 -4.67 -7.88
C ILE A 359 -20.93 -3.83 -7.59
N GLN A 360 -21.51 -4.03 -6.43
CA GLN A 360 -22.67 -3.30 -5.90
C GLN A 360 -22.42 -2.97 -4.42
N GLU A 361 -22.58 -1.75 -3.91
CA GLU A 361 -22.83 -0.47 -4.60
C GLU A 361 -21.56 0.34 -4.85
N GLY A 362 -20.42 0.02 -4.24
CA GLY A 362 -19.19 0.80 -4.26
C GLY A 362 -19.16 1.89 -3.18
N VAL A 363 -19.61 1.56 -1.97
CA VAL A 363 -19.77 2.50 -0.84
C VAL A 363 -18.82 2.19 0.31
N MET A 364 -18.50 3.23 1.07
CA MET A 364 -17.82 3.14 2.35
C MET A 364 -18.82 2.74 3.46
N ALA A 365 -18.33 2.33 4.63
CA ALA A 365 -19.20 1.89 5.73
C ALA A 365 -20.18 2.97 6.23
N ASN A 366 -19.88 4.26 6.07
CA ASN A 366 -20.78 5.38 6.38
C ASN A 366 -21.82 5.67 5.29
N GLY A 367 -21.70 5.05 4.09
CA GLY A 367 -22.59 5.24 2.95
C GLY A 367 -22.09 6.22 1.88
N ASP A 368 -20.98 6.92 2.09
CA ASP A 368 -20.34 7.73 1.04
C ASP A 368 -19.86 6.83 -0.09
N PHE A 369 -19.87 7.31 -1.34
CA PHE A 369 -19.28 6.56 -2.44
C PHE A 369 -17.76 6.53 -2.35
N PHE A 370 -17.19 5.37 -2.69
CA PHE A 370 -15.73 5.18 -2.64
C PHE A 370 -15.00 6.15 -3.58
N ASP A 371 -15.51 6.34 -4.78
CA ASP A 371 -14.90 7.21 -5.80
C ASP A 371 -14.86 8.68 -5.34
N GLU A 372 -15.90 9.15 -4.64
CA GLU A 372 -15.89 10.48 -4.03
C GLU A 372 -14.80 10.60 -2.96
N ARG A 373 -14.70 9.61 -2.05
CA ARG A 373 -13.65 9.60 -1.02
C ARG A 373 -12.25 9.58 -1.63
N HIS A 374 -12.02 8.70 -2.60
CA HIS A 374 -10.74 8.58 -3.29
C HIS A 374 -10.36 9.86 -4.04
N GLY A 375 -11.31 10.42 -4.79
CA GLY A 375 -11.11 11.66 -5.53
C GLY A 375 -10.86 12.87 -4.63
N LEU A 376 -11.59 13.00 -3.52
CA LEU A 376 -11.41 14.10 -2.57
C LEU A 376 -10.08 14.01 -1.81
N ASP A 377 -9.64 12.82 -1.43
CA ASP A 377 -8.32 12.63 -0.80
C ASP A 377 -7.18 12.99 -1.77
N TRP A 378 -7.31 12.59 -3.06
CA TRP A 378 -6.37 13.01 -4.10
C TRP A 378 -6.39 14.53 -4.27
N LEU A 379 -7.56 15.16 -4.41
CA LEU A 379 -7.69 16.61 -4.64
C LEU A 379 -7.08 17.42 -3.49
N GLN A 380 -7.35 17.04 -2.25
CA GLN A 380 -6.75 17.68 -1.07
C GLN A 380 -5.22 17.67 -1.14
N ASN A 381 -4.63 16.51 -1.40
CA ASN A 381 -3.17 16.38 -1.50
C ASN A 381 -2.62 17.13 -2.71
N PHE A 382 -3.32 17.09 -3.85
CA PHE A 382 -2.89 17.74 -5.08
C PHE A 382 -2.83 19.26 -4.94
N VAL A 383 -3.86 19.88 -4.36
CA VAL A 383 -3.89 21.31 -4.03
C VAL A 383 -2.78 21.66 -3.04
N GLN A 384 -2.63 20.88 -1.98
CA GLN A 384 -1.60 21.10 -0.96
C GLN A 384 -0.19 21.03 -1.55
N THR A 385 0.10 20.01 -2.35
CA THR A 385 1.41 19.82 -2.98
C THR A 385 1.71 20.92 -3.99
N ASN A 386 0.73 21.32 -4.80
CA ASN A 386 0.92 22.38 -5.79
C ASN A 386 1.17 23.75 -5.14
N LEU A 387 0.45 24.08 -4.07
CA LEU A 387 0.70 25.31 -3.30
C LEU A 387 2.08 25.27 -2.62
N TYR A 388 2.45 24.12 -2.02
CA TYR A 388 3.79 23.95 -1.45
C TYR A 388 4.88 24.14 -2.53
N ASN A 389 4.72 23.51 -3.69
CA ASN A 389 5.66 23.61 -4.78
C ASN A 389 5.75 25.04 -5.32
N LEU A 390 4.64 25.76 -5.43
CA LEU A 390 4.65 27.18 -5.81
C LEU A 390 5.52 28.01 -4.86
N LEU A 391 5.36 27.82 -3.55
CA LEU A 391 6.16 28.53 -2.54
C LEU A 391 7.64 28.09 -2.57
N TYR A 392 7.87 26.78 -2.68
CA TYR A 392 9.20 26.17 -2.60
C TYR A 392 10.08 26.48 -3.83
N THR A 393 9.49 26.48 -5.04
CA THR A 393 10.22 26.70 -6.29
C THR A 393 10.33 28.18 -6.67
N SER A 394 9.61 29.07 -5.99
CA SER A 394 9.70 30.50 -6.24
C SER A 394 11.11 31.02 -5.96
N THR A 395 11.76 31.58 -6.96
CA THR A 395 13.12 32.15 -6.85
C THR A 395 13.18 33.40 -5.99
N THR A 396 12.03 34.07 -5.84
CA THR A 396 11.83 35.24 -4.96
C THR A 396 10.63 34.98 -4.05
N LYS A 397 10.45 35.81 -3.04
CA LYS A 397 9.26 35.72 -2.16
C LYS A 397 7.97 36.00 -2.94
N ILE A 398 6.89 35.30 -2.62
CA ILE A 398 5.53 35.72 -2.96
C ILE A 398 5.15 36.80 -1.94
N PRO A 399 4.94 38.07 -2.37
CA PRO A 399 4.72 39.18 -1.44
C PRO A 399 3.32 39.12 -0.84
N GLN A 400 3.14 39.68 0.37
CA GLN A 400 1.81 39.91 0.98
C GLN A 400 1.16 41.15 0.33
N THR A 401 0.71 41.00 -0.90
CA THR A 401 0.02 42.00 -1.74
C THR A 401 -1.13 41.33 -2.46
N GLU A 402 -2.05 42.09 -3.04
CA GLU A 402 -3.13 41.55 -3.85
C GLU A 402 -2.60 40.71 -5.04
N GLN A 403 -1.45 41.10 -5.62
CA GLN A 403 -0.79 40.32 -6.66
C GLN A 403 -0.30 38.96 -6.12
N GLY A 404 0.28 38.89 -4.94
CA GLY A 404 0.69 37.65 -4.31
C GLY A 404 -0.52 36.76 -3.96
N SER A 405 -1.60 37.34 -3.49
CA SER A 405 -2.87 36.65 -3.26
C SER A 405 -3.43 36.05 -4.55
N THR A 406 -3.41 36.83 -5.66
CA THR A 406 -3.83 36.33 -7.00
C THR A 406 -2.95 35.19 -7.49
N THR A 407 -1.65 35.20 -7.21
CA THR A 407 -0.74 34.10 -7.59
C THR A 407 -1.12 32.80 -6.86
N LEU A 408 -1.43 32.87 -5.56
CA LEU A 408 -1.89 31.70 -4.78
C LEU A 408 -3.25 31.19 -5.30
N LEU A 409 -4.20 32.10 -5.54
CA LEU A 409 -5.54 31.78 -6.08
C LEU A 409 -5.45 31.07 -7.43
N THR A 410 -4.64 31.59 -8.35
CA THR A 410 -4.45 30.98 -9.68
C THR A 410 -3.87 29.56 -9.59
N ASN A 411 -2.98 29.30 -8.66
CA ASN A 411 -2.42 27.95 -8.46
C ASN A 411 -3.49 26.98 -7.95
N VAL A 412 -4.36 27.41 -7.03
CA VAL A 412 -5.52 26.61 -6.58
C VAL A 412 -6.48 26.36 -7.75
N GLU A 413 -6.82 27.38 -8.54
CA GLU A 413 -7.70 27.23 -9.72
C GLU A 413 -7.14 26.23 -10.74
N GLN A 414 -5.83 26.23 -10.99
CA GLN A 414 -5.18 25.25 -11.88
C GLN A 414 -5.34 23.82 -11.35
N SER A 415 -5.22 23.64 -10.05
CA SER A 415 -5.42 22.32 -9.42
C SER A 415 -6.87 21.85 -9.54
N LEU A 416 -7.83 22.75 -9.34
CA LEU A 416 -9.27 22.45 -9.51
C LEU A 416 -9.64 22.20 -10.97
N ALA A 417 -9.01 22.88 -11.91
CA ALA A 417 -9.20 22.64 -13.35
C ALA A 417 -8.78 21.21 -13.73
N GLN A 418 -7.71 20.67 -13.14
CA GLN A 418 -7.36 19.26 -13.32
C GLN A 418 -8.42 18.32 -12.75
N ALA A 419 -9.04 18.66 -11.63
CA ALA A 419 -10.13 17.87 -11.04
C ALA A 419 -11.41 17.90 -11.92
N VAL A 420 -11.64 18.97 -12.67
CA VAL A 420 -12.70 19.01 -13.71
C VAL A 420 -12.28 18.17 -14.92
N THR A 421 -11.04 18.28 -15.36
CA THR A 421 -10.51 17.52 -16.51
C THR A 421 -10.62 16.02 -16.30
N ASN A 422 -10.29 15.51 -15.10
CA ASN A 422 -10.36 14.07 -14.81
C ASN A 422 -11.78 13.56 -14.51
N GLY A 423 -12.77 14.46 -14.42
CA GLY A 423 -14.18 14.12 -14.22
C GLY A 423 -14.62 14.01 -12.75
N LEU A 424 -13.78 14.43 -11.80
CA LEU A 424 -14.18 14.48 -10.38
C LEU A 424 -15.16 15.61 -10.09
N LEU A 425 -14.92 16.78 -10.68
CA LEU A 425 -15.75 17.96 -10.54
C LEU A 425 -16.48 18.27 -11.85
N ALA A 426 -17.67 18.86 -11.77
CA ALA A 426 -18.47 19.28 -12.93
C ALA A 426 -19.26 20.54 -12.63
N PRO A 427 -19.62 21.34 -13.67
CA PRO A 427 -20.55 22.44 -13.54
C PRO A 427 -21.88 22.04 -12.88
N GLY A 428 -22.47 22.95 -12.11
CA GLY A 428 -23.76 22.68 -11.47
C GLY A 428 -24.15 23.77 -10.48
N ILE A 429 -25.30 23.59 -9.84
CA ILE A 429 -25.84 24.55 -8.86
C ILE A 429 -25.13 24.36 -7.52
N TRP A 430 -24.72 25.47 -6.92
CA TRP A 430 -24.18 25.53 -5.57
C TRP A 430 -25.31 25.55 -4.53
N ASN A 431 -25.33 24.57 -3.64
CA ASN A 431 -26.33 24.45 -2.57
C ASN A 431 -25.71 24.62 -1.17
N GLY A 432 -24.45 25.10 -1.10
CA GLY A 432 -23.77 25.40 0.17
C GLY A 432 -24.02 26.83 0.66
N GLY A 433 -23.32 27.21 1.73
CA GLY A 433 -23.36 28.57 2.24
C GLY A 433 -22.66 29.59 1.32
N ASP A 434 -22.88 30.87 1.57
CA ASP A 434 -22.30 31.96 0.78
C ASP A 434 -20.77 32.01 0.96
N ILE A 435 -20.05 32.21 -0.16
CA ILE A 435 -18.59 32.34 -0.20
C ILE A 435 -18.23 33.53 -1.10
N GLY A 436 -17.71 34.60 -0.53
CA GLY A 436 -17.42 35.82 -1.29
C GLY A 436 -18.64 36.38 -2.01
N GLN A 437 -18.66 36.31 -3.33
CA GLN A 437 -19.80 36.73 -4.17
C GLN A 437 -20.72 35.57 -4.59
N LEU A 438 -20.35 34.33 -4.28
CA LEU A 438 -21.13 33.13 -4.60
C LEU A 438 -22.21 32.95 -3.53
N ALA A 439 -23.49 32.95 -3.95
CA ALA A 439 -24.64 32.69 -3.09
C ALA A 439 -25.21 31.28 -3.32
N SER A 440 -25.97 30.78 -2.36
CA SER A 440 -26.71 29.52 -2.53
C SER A 440 -27.70 29.64 -3.68
N GLY A 441 -27.73 28.68 -4.59
CA GLY A 441 -28.53 28.69 -5.82
C GLY A 441 -27.79 29.18 -7.06
N ASP A 442 -26.62 29.78 -6.93
CA ASP A 442 -25.78 30.21 -8.04
C ASP A 442 -25.21 29.00 -8.83
N THR A 443 -24.92 29.24 -10.10
CA THR A 443 -24.33 28.20 -10.96
C THR A 443 -22.80 28.28 -10.95
N LEU A 444 -22.15 27.21 -10.55
CA LEU A 444 -20.71 27.00 -10.71
C LEU A 444 -20.43 26.60 -12.17
N THR A 445 -20.19 27.56 -13.04
CA THR A 445 -19.99 27.33 -14.49
C THR A 445 -18.75 26.54 -14.84
N LYS A 446 -17.72 26.60 -13.97
CA LYS A 446 -16.47 25.83 -14.09
C LYS A 446 -16.47 24.55 -13.23
N GLY A 447 -17.54 24.28 -12.45
CA GLY A 447 -17.54 23.21 -11.43
C GLY A 447 -16.90 23.60 -10.11
N TYR A 448 -16.31 24.78 -10.03
CA TYR A 448 -15.71 25.33 -8.82
C TYR A 448 -15.75 26.86 -8.80
N TYR A 449 -15.60 27.43 -7.60
CA TYR A 449 -15.37 28.85 -7.34
C TYR A 449 -14.30 28.98 -6.27
N VAL A 450 -13.37 29.92 -6.45
CA VAL A 450 -12.28 30.19 -5.50
C VAL A 450 -12.38 31.64 -5.06
N TYR A 451 -12.37 31.86 -3.77
CA TYR A 451 -12.38 33.17 -3.14
C TYR A 451 -11.21 33.33 -2.19
N ILE A 452 -10.53 34.43 -2.25
CA ILE A 452 -9.54 34.87 -1.28
C ILE A 452 -9.98 36.21 -0.71
N GLN A 453 -9.96 36.30 0.61
CA GLN A 453 -10.31 37.54 1.30
C GLN A 453 -9.36 38.67 0.90
N PRO A 454 -9.85 39.91 0.63
CA PRO A 454 -8.98 41.05 0.39
C PRO A 454 -7.96 41.25 1.50
N LEU A 455 -6.72 41.56 1.15
CA LEU A 455 -5.63 41.72 2.12
C LEU A 455 -5.91 42.83 3.14
N ALA A 456 -6.67 43.86 2.74
CA ALA A 456 -7.07 44.95 3.62
C ALA A 456 -7.97 44.53 4.79
N GLU A 457 -8.70 43.42 4.65
CA GLU A 457 -9.59 42.85 5.66
C GLU A 457 -8.86 41.84 6.56
N GLN A 458 -7.62 41.46 6.26
CA GLN A 458 -6.85 40.52 7.05
C GLN A 458 -6.31 41.20 8.30
N ALA A 459 -6.49 40.59 9.48
CA ALA A 459 -5.97 41.08 10.74
C ALA A 459 -4.45 41.31 10.71
N GLN A 460 -3.98 42.44 11.24
CA GLN A 460 -2.56 42.82 11.28
C GLN A 460 -1.70 41.71 11.94
N SER A 461 -2.18 41.08 13.01
CA SER A 461 -1.50 40.00 13.71
C SER A 461 -1.23 38.75 12.84
N GLU A 462 -2.11 38.45 11.90
CA GLU A 462 -1.91 37.34 10.97
C GLU A 462 -0.94 37.71 9.80
N ARG A 463 -0.98 38.98 9.38
CA ARG A 463 -0.02 39.54 8.42
C ARG A 463 1.41 39.54 8.97
N GLU A 464 1.58 39.88 10.23
CA GLU A 464 2.88 39.87 10.95
C GLU A 464 3.45 38.44 11.06
N LYS A 465 2.59 37.39 11.16
CA LYS A 465 2.97 35.99 11.08
C LYS A 465 3.25 35.52 9.65
N ARG A 466 3.20 36.40 8.66
CA ARG A 466 3.39 36.13 7.22
C ARG A 466 2.40 35.12 6.64
N LYS A 467 1.18 35.06 7.19
CA LYS A 467 0.11 34.23 6.64
C LYS A 467 -0.53 34.92 5.44
N ALA A 468 -0.92 34.11 4.43
CA ALA A 468 -1.83 34.58 3.38
C ALA A 468 -3.24 34.73 3.93
N PRO A 469 -4.10 35.56 3.33
CA PRO A 469 -5.53 35.55 3.62
C PRO A 469 -6.11 34.15 3.38
N PRO A 470 -7.17 33.73 4.09
CA PRO A 470 -7.83 32.45 3.89
C PRO A 470 -8.34 32.31 2.44
N ILE A 471 -8.05 31.17 1.83
CA ILE A 471 -8.58 30.78 0.53
C ILE A 471 -9.75 29.84 0.78
N GLN A 472 -10.94 30.19 0.26
CA GLN A 472 -12.14 29.39 0.34
C GLN A 472 -12.45 28.83 -1.05
N VAL A 473 -12.88 27.58 -1.12
CA VAL A 473 -13.18 26.90 -2.36
C VAL A 473 -14.56 26.25 -2.29
N ALA A 474 -15.42 26.57 -3.23
CA ALA A 474 -16.67 25.86 -3.50
C ALA A 474 -16.44 24.90 -4.67
N CYS A 475 -16.80 23.64 -4.53
CA CYS A 475 -16.69 22.62 -5.58
C CYS A 475 -18.00 21.85 -5.73
N LYS A 476 -18.32 21.44 -6.97
CA LYS A 476 -19.42 20.53 -7.26
C LYS A 476 -18.86 19.20 -7.76
N LEU A 477 -19.14 18.11 -7.04
CA LEU A 477 -18.81 16.76 -7.51
C LEU A 477 -19.65 16.40 -8.74
N ALA A 478 -19.04 15.73 -9.71
CA ALA A 478 -19.73 15.24 -10.90
C ALA A 478 -20.76 14.16 -10.57
N GLY A 479 -20.41 13.29 -9.59
CA GLY A 479 -21.19 12.11 -9.27
C GLY A 479 -21.18 11.06 -10.38
N ALA A 480 -21.91 9.96 -10.16
CA ALA A 480 -22.10 8.92 -11.16
C ALA A 480 -23.59 8.51 -11.23
N VAL A 481 -24.06 8.14 -12.41
CA VAL A 481 -25.42 7.60 -12.58
C VAL A 481 -25.39 6.11 -12.26
N HIS A 482 -26.16 5.68 -11.25
CA HIS A 482 -26.29 4.30 -10.82
C HIS A 482 -27.62 3.66 -11.19
N PHE A 483 -28.66 4.47 -11.45
CA PHE A 483 -30.01 4.03 -11.81
C PHE A 483 -30.56 4.93 -12.91
N ALA A 484 -31.35 4.36 -13.83
CA ALA A 484 -32.03 5.10 -14.87
C ALA A 484 -33.47 4.56 -15.03
N ASP A 485 -34.46 5.42 -14.84
CA ASP A 485 -35.87 5.11 -15.03
C ASP A 485 -36.34 5.68 -16.38
N VAL A 486 -36.95 4.83 -17.21
CA VAL A 486 -37.48 5.22 -18.52
C VAL A 486 -38.96 4.85 -18.57
N LEU A 487 -39.82 5.86 -18.75
CA LEU A 487 -41.25 5.65 -18.97
C LEU A 487 -41.53 5.72 -20.49
N ILE A 488 -42.03 4.62 -21.06
CA ILE A 488 -42.48 4.56 -22.46
C ILE A 488 -44.01 4.54 -22.47
N THR A 489 -44.62 5.60 -23.02
CA THR A 489 -46.05 5.66 -23.21
C THR A 489 -46.39 5.44 -24.69
N ILE A 490 -47.20 4.42 -24.97
CA ILE A 490 -47.64 4.09 -26.34
C ILE A 490 -49.13 4.40 -26.48
N VAL A 491 -49.50 5.22 -27.48
CA VAL A 491 -50.87 5.44 -27.88
C VAL A 491 -51.13 4.64 -29.14
N ARG A 492 -52.25 3.87 -29.20
CA ARG A 492 -52.69 3.11 -30.34
C ARG A 492 -53.70 3.91 -31.15
#